data_91789df63369f48ba15e5c7f73dadea0
#
_entry.id   91789df63369f48ba15e5c7f73dadea0
#
_cell.length_a   1.000
_cell.length_b   1.000
_cell.length_c   1.000
_cell.angle_alpha   90.00
_cell.angle_beta   90.00
_cell.angle_gamma   90.00
#
_symmetry.space_group_name_H-M   'P 1'
#
loop_
_entity.id
_entity.type
_entity.pdbx_description
1 polymer ?
#
loop_
_entity_poly.entity_id
_entity_poly.type
_entity_poly.pdbx_seq_one_letter_code
_entity_poly.pdbx_strand_id
1 'polypeptide(L)'
;MIKIIAGGKKNTGWVMEACTEYEKRLRKPFDIEWQFVEEDRLESMVLRCDDRDLVILLDERGEAWDSPTLSRKLSAGLESGKRIVLVIGGAYGFSEDMRRKYISWSLSNLVFPHQICRLLVVEQVYRAQEIYLGNPYHHE
;
A
#
# COMPACT_ATOMS: atom_id res chain seq x y z
N MET A 1 10.85 5.99 1.91
CA MET A 1 9.49 6.51 1.68
C MET A 1 8.63 5.48 0.97
N ILE A 2 7.38 5.40 1.37
CA ILE A 2 6.41 4.52 0.75
C ILE A 2 5.42 5.40 -0.01
N LYS A 3 5.29 5.18 -1.30
CA LYS A 3 4.33 5.89 -2.13
C LYS A 3 3.07 5.05 -2.26
N ILE A 4 1.91 5.67 -2.07
CA ILE A 4 0.63 5.01 -2.34
C ILE A 4 -0.02 5.71 -3.52
N ILE A 5 -0.17 4.97 -4.60
CA ILE A 5 -0.90 5.44 -5.78
C ILE A 5 -2.31 4.88 -5.72
N ALA A 6 -3.29 5.76 -5.64
CA ALA A 6 -4.69 5.35 -5.50
C ALA A 6 -5.51 5.86 -6.67
N GLY A 7 -6.32 4.99 -7.25
CA GLY A 7 -7.26 5.37 -8.31
C GLY A 7 -8.50 6.05 -7.73
N GLY A 8 -8.86 7.20 -8.30
CA GLY A 8 -10.01 7.97 -7.88
C GLY A 8 -9.66 9.24 -7.11
N LYS A 9 -10.62 9.75 -6.37
CA LYS A 9 -10.49 11.01 -5.65
C LYS A 9 -9.71 10.85 -4.35
N LYS A 10 -9.27 11.98 -3.79
CA LYS A 10 -8.58 12.05 -2.50
C LYS A 10 -9.41 11.40 -1.37
N ASN A 11 -8.71 11.04 -0.30
CA ASN A 11 -9.36 10.63 0.93
C ASN A 11 -10.23 11.76 1.45
N THR A 12 -11.42 11.45 1.96
CA THR A 12 -12.37 12.45 2.44
C THR A 12 -12.91 12.08 3.81
N GLY A 13 -13.44 13.09 4.52
CA GLY A 13 -14.13 12.92 5.78
C GLY A 13 -13.32 12.17 6.82
N TRP A 14 -13.97 11.24 7.50
CA TRP A 14 -13.38 10.47 8.60
C TRP A 14 -12.23 9.57 8.15
N VAL A 15 -12.22 9.12 6.89
CA VAL A 15 -11.12 8.31 6.36
C VAL A 15 -9.85 9.15 6.28
N MET A 16 -9.94 10.39 5.81
CA MET A 16 -8.80 11.30 5.78
C MET A 16 -8.27 11.56 7.18
N GLU A 17 -9.15 11.82 8.14
CA GLU A 17 -8.77 12.05 9.53
C GLU A 17 -8.07 10.82 10.12
N ALA A 18 -8.62 9.63 9.91
CA ALA A 18 -8.06 8.40 10.43
C ALA A 18 -6.69 8.09 9.80
N CYS A 19 -6.56 8.26 8.49
CA CYS A 19 -5.26 8.08 7.82
C CYS A 19 -4.21 9.04 8.40
N THR A 20 -4.59 10.31 8.58
CA THR A 20 -3.69 11.32 9.14
C THR A 20 -3.20 10.94 10.54
N GLU A 21 -4.08 10.37 11.37
CA GLU A 21 -3.69 9.92 12.71
C GLU A 21 -2.59 8.85 12.67
N TYR A 22 -2.69 7.90 11.76
CA TYR A 22 -1.63 6.90 11.60
C TYR A 22 -0.37 7.51 10.98
N GLU A 23 -0.53 8.36 9.96
CA GLU A 23 0.61 8.97 9.26
C GLU A 23 1.48 9.83 10.17
N LYS A 24 0.87 10.50 11.16
CA LYS A 24 1.63 11.28 12.16
C LYS A 24 2.63 10.42 12.94
N ARG A 25 2.36 9.13 13.08
CA ARG A 25 3.18 8.19 13.85
C ARG A 25 4.24 7.51 13.00
N LEU A 26 4.21 7.72 11.69
CA LEU A 26 5.20 7.13 10.79
C LEU A 26 6.53 7.89 10.86
N ARG A 27 7.61 7.13 10.77
CA ARG A 27 9.00 7.63 10.74
C ARG A 27 9.66 7.15 9.47
N LYS A 28 10.56 7.94 8.93
CA LYS A 28 11.38 7.48 7.79
C LYS A 28 12.05 6.16 8.14
N PRO A 29 12.12 5.20 7.20
CA PRO A 29 11.68 5.25 5.81
C PRO A 29 10.24 4.81 5.54
N PHE A 30 9.41 4.67 6.59
CA PHE A 30 8.00 4.23 6.46
C PHE A 30 7.03 5.38 6.21
N ASP A 31 7.50 6.59 6.07
CA ASP A 31 6.65 7.74 5.74
C ASP A 31 5.93 7.54 4.41
N ILE A 32 4.70 8.03 4.34
CA ILE A 32 3.81 7.83 3.19
C ILE A 32 3.68 9.11 2.37
N GLU A 33 3.73 8.97 1.06
CA GLU A 33 3.34 9.98 0.10
C GLU A 33 2.20 9.45 -0.75
N TRP A 34 1.11 10.19 -0.82
CA TRP A 34 -0.05 9.84 -1.63
C TRP A 34 0.03 10.44 -3.03
N GLN A 35 -0.42 9.67 -4.01
CA GLN A 35 -0.69 10.17 -5.36
C GLN A 35 -2.06 9.65 -5.79
N PHE A 36 -2.98 10.57 -6.04
CA PHE A 36 -4.32 10.24 -6.51
C PHE A 36 -4.39 10.48 -8.01
N VAL A 37 -4.85 9.47 -8.74
CA VAL A 37 -4.96 9.53 -10.20
C VAL A 37 -6.33 9.03 -10.63
N GLU A 38 -6.82 9.51 -11.76
CA GLU A 38 -8.05 8.99 -12.32
C GLU A 38 -7.91 7.50 -12.63
N GLU A 39 -8.97 6.73 -12.42
CA GLU A 39 -8.91 5.27 -12.56
C GLU A 39 -8.42 4.82 -13.93
N ASP A 40 -8.82 5.51 -15.00
CA ASP A 40 -8.40 5.18 -16.36
C ASP A 40 -6.93 5.48 -16.64
N ARG A 41 -6.25 6.24 -15.77
CA ARG A 41 -4.83 6.56 -15.90
C ARG A 41 -3.94 5.78 -14.93
N LEU A 42 -4.54 5.02 -14.03
CA LEU A 42 -3.80 4.36 -12.97
C LEU A 42 -2.73 3.42 -13.51
N GLU A 43 -3.09 2.54 -14.43
CA GLU A 43 -2.15 1.55 -14.95
C GLU A 43 -1.03 2.20 -15.74
N SER A 44 -1.31 3.20 -16.56
CA SER A 44 -0.27 3.90 -17.31
C SER A 44 0.69 4.65 -16.38
N MET A 45 0.19 5.18 -15.27
CA MET A 45 1.02 5.84 -14.27
C MET A 45 1.96 4.83 -13.58
N VAL A 46 1.43 3.68 -13.20
CA VAL A 46 2.23 2.62 -12.55
C VAL A 46 3.29 2.07 -13.49
N LEU A 47 2.98 1.95 -14.78
CA LEU A 47 3.93 1.46 -15.77
C LEU A 47 5.14 2.37 -15.97
N ARG A 48 5.13 3.59 -15.43
CA ARG A 48 6.31 4.47 -15.42
C ARG A 48 7.32 4.09 -14.34
N CYS A 49 6.95 3.23 -13.40
CA CYS A 49 7.87 2.71 -12.41
C CYS A 49 8.95 1.88 -13.07
N ASP A 50 10.14 1.91 -12.52
CA ASP A 50 11.30 1.20 -13.05
C ASP A 50 11.90 0.25 -11.99
N ASP A 51 13.11 -0.27 -12.27
CA ASP A 51 13.78 -1.25 -11.41
C ASP A 51 14.14 -0.70 -10.02
N ARG A 52 14.08 0.60 -9.83
CA ARG A 52 14.30 1.23 -8.51
C ARG A 52 13.06 1.14 -7.64
N ASP A 53 11.95 0.75 -8.20
CA ASP A 53 10.66 0.68 -7.52
C ASP A 53 10.27 -0.76 -7.24
N LEU A 54 9.83 -1.03 -6.02
CA LEU A 54 9.14 -2.27 -5.69
C LEU A 54 7.64 -1.96 -5.72
N VAL A 55 6.99 -2.39 -6.78
CA VAL A 55 5.55 -2.16 -6.98
C VAL A 55 4.76 -3.34 -6.44
N ILE A 56 3.80 -3.05 -5.58
CA ILE A 56 2.91 -4.04 -4.97
C ILE A 56 1.47 -3.62 -5.25
N LEU A 57 0.74 -4.44 -5.97
CA LEU A 57 -0.67 -4.20 -6.25
C LEU A 57 -1.53 -4.70 -5.09
N LEU A 58 -2.46 -3.90 -4.61
CA LEU A 58 -3.49 -4.35 -3.68
C LEU A 58 -4.60 -5.01 -4.48
N ASP A 59 -4.65 -6.33 -4.43
CA ASP A 59 -5.60 -7.12 -5.21
C ASP A 59 -6.07 -8.31 -4.38
N GLU A 60 -7.38 -8.49 -4.25
CA GLU A 60 -7.96 -9.60 -3.50
C GLU A 60 -7.55 -10.97 -4.02
N ARG A 61 -7.09 -11.04 -5.28
CA ARG A 61 -6.55 -12.25 -5.90
C ARG A 61 -5.07 -12.46 -5.65
N GLY A 62 -4.43 -11.54 -4.94
CA GLY A 62 -3.01 -11.60 -4.64
C GLY A 62 -2.68 -12.59 -3.52
N GLU A 63 -1.41 -12.62 -3.16
CA GLU A 63 -0.95 -13.44 -2.05
C GLU A 63 -1.50 -12.93 -0.73
N ALA A 64 -1.88 -13.84 0.15
CA ALA A 64 -2.32 -13.52 1.49
C ALA A 64 -1.10 -13.42 2.40
N TRP A 65 -0.68 -12.21 2.68
CA TRP A 65 0.41 -11.95 3.63
C TRP A 65 -0.15 -11.57 4.98
N ASP A 66 0.40 -12.14 6.03
CA ASP A 66 0.14 -11.63 7.37
C ASP A 66 0.97 -10.36 7.64
N SER A 67 0.70 -9.69 8.75
CA SER A 67 1.37 -8.43 9.06
C SER A 67 2.89 -8.58 9.24
N PRO A 68 3.40 -9.63 9.90
CA PRO A 68 4.85 -9.85 9.94
C PRO A 68 5.48 -10.05 8.57
N THR A 69 4.83 -10.76 7.66
CA THR A 69 5.32 -10.94 6.29
C THR A 69 5.37 -9.62 5.54
N LEU A 70 4.31 -8.81 5.65
CA LEU A 70 4.28 -7.47 5.06
C LEU A 70 5.45 -6.63 5.58
N SER A 71 5.66 -6.64 6.89
CA SER A 71 6.76 -5.89 7.50
C SER A 71 8.12 -6.30 6.93
N ARG A 72 8.36 -7.60 6.78
CA ARG A 72 9.61 -8.10 6.19
C ARG A 72 9.79 -7.66 4.74
N LYS A 73 8.72 -7.73 3.95
CA LYS A 73 8.78 -7.32 2.53
C LYS A 73 9.04 -5.83 2.36
N LEU A 74 8.35 -5.00 3.14
CA LEU A 74 8.55 -3.56 3.09
C LEU A 74 9.95 -3.18 3.57
N SER A 75 10.38 -3.70 4.72
CA SER A 75 11.70 -3.37 5.27
C SER A 75 12.83 -3.86 4.38
N ALA A 76 12.74 -5.05 3.81
CA ALA A 76 13.75 -5.56 2.89
C ALA A 76 13.87 -4.67 1.65
N GLY A 77 12.76 -4.23 1.08
CA GLY A 77 12.76 -3.31 -0.05
C GLY A 77 13.40 -1.97 0.29
N LEU A 78 13.00 -1.40 1.43
CA LEU A 78 13.52 -0.12 1.89
C LEU A 78 15.02 -0.20 2.21
N GLU A 79 15.48 -1.26 2.86
CA GLU A 79 16.89 -1.47 3.18
C GLU A 79 17.75 -1.68 1.93
N SER A 80 17.19 -2.23 0.86
CA SER A 80 17.89 -2.39 -0.42
C SER A 80 17.93 -1.11 -1.25
N GLY A 81 17.38 -0.02 -0.73
CA GLY A 81 17.35 1.28 -1.41
C GLY A 81 16.24 1.44 -2.43
N LYS A 82 15.30 0.50 -2.48
CA LYS A 82 14.15 0.63 -3.38
C LYS A 82 13.09 1.56 -2.82
N ARG A 83 12.35 2.22 -3.73
CA ARG A 83 11.14 2.92 -3.37
C ARG A 83 9.99 1.92 -3.37
N ILE A 84 9.19 1.93 -2.32
CA ILE A 84 8.01 1.07 -2.26
C ILE A 84 6.84 1.83 -2.89
N VAL A 85 6.15 1.18 -3.81
CA VAL A 85 4.95 1.75 -4.46
C VAL A 85 3.79 0.78 -4.23
N LEU A 86 2.87 1.17 -3.35
CA LEU A 86 1.63 0.41 -3.12
C LEU A 86 0.56 0.99 -4.02
N VAL A 87 -0.13 0.14 -4.77
CA VAL A 87 -1.13 0.59 -5.74
C VAL A 87 -2.52 0.08 -5.33
N ILE A 88 -3.42 1.01 -5.09
CA ILE A 88 -4.81 0.72 -4.73
C ILE A 88 -5.68 1.04 -5.94
N GLY A 89 -6.24 0.02 -6.55
CA GLY A 89 -7.05 0.18 -7.75
C GLY A 89 -8.44 0.72 -7.49
N GLY A 90 -9.15 0.97 -8.58
CA GLY A 90 -10.54 1.36 -8.54
C GLY A 90 -11.49 0.16 -8.54
N ALA A 91 -12.76 0.42 -8.86
CA ALA A 91 -13.84 -0.56 -8.75
C ALA A 91 -13.64 -1.83 -9.60
N TYR A 92 -12.89 -1.72 -10.68
CA TYR A 92 -12.73 -2.84 -11.63
C TYR A 92 -11.45 -3.65 -11.44
N GLY A 93 -10.64 -3.31 -10.43
CA GLY A 93 -9.37 -4.00 -10.18
C GLY A 93 -8.32 -3.71 -11.24
N PHE A 94 -7.39 -4.65 -11.42
CA PHE A 94 -6.26 -4.52 -12.34
C PHE A 94 -6.42 -5.44 -13.54
N SER A 95 -5.81 -5.06 -14.66
CA SER A 95 -5.73 -5.91 -15.85
C SER A 95 -4.86 -7.14 -15.60
N GLU A 96 -5.00 -8.15 -16.44
CA GLU A 96 -4.15 -9.35 -16.42
C GLU A 96 -2.67 -8.99 -16.62
N ASP A 97 -2.40 -8.03 -17.52
CA ASP A 97 -1.03 -7.60 -17.78
C ASP A 97 -0.35 -7.03 -16.54
N MET A 98 -1.07 -6.22 -15.78
CA MET A 98 -0.58 -5.66 -14.52
C MET A 98 -0.29 -6.77 -13.51
N ARG A 99 -1.21 -7.73 -13.36
CA ARG A 99 -1.05 -8.84 -12.43
C ARG A 99 0.13 -9.74 -12.76
N ARG A 100 0.44 -9.90 -14.05
CA ARG A 100 1.61 -10.67 -14.48
C ARG A 100 2.91 -9.95 -14.24
N LYS A 101 2.89 -8.62 -14.34
CA LYS A 101 4.10 -7.81 -14.24
C LYS A 101 4.53 -7.56 -12.80
N TYR A 102 3.59 -7.37 -11.89
CA TYR A 102 3.87 -6.95 -10.52
C TYR A 102 3.34 -7.97 -9.51
N ILE A 103 3.97 -7.97 -8.33
CA ILE A 103 3.45 -8.78 -7.22
C ILE A 103 2.16 -8.18 -6.72
N SER A 104 1.26 -9.03 -6.25
CA SER A 104 -0.04 -8.63 -5.72
C SER A 104 -0.19 -9.11 -4.29
N TRP A 105 -0.74 -8.25 -3.45
CA TRP A 105 -1.00 -8.52 -2.05
C TRP A 105 -2.50 -8.41 -1.78
N SER A 106 -3.07 -9.42 -1.15
CA SER A 106 -4.46 -9.43 -0.71
C SER A 106 -4.55 -9.07 0.75
N LEU A 107 -5.29 -8.01 1.06
CA LEU A 107 -5.61 -7.65 2.46
C LEU A 107 -6.51 -8.70 3.10
N SER A 108 -7.42 -9.27 2.32
CA SER A 108 -8.46 -10.18 2.79
C SER A 108 -9.17 -10.79 1.59
N ASN A 109 -9.86 -11.90 1.81
CA ASN A 109 -10.78 -12.45 0.81
C ASN A 109 -12.08 -11.64 0.74
N LEU A 110 -12.31 -10.73 1.67
CA LEU A 110 -13.45 -9.82 1.65
C LEU A 110 -13.19 -8.65 0.71
N VAL A 111 -14.24 -8.11 0.15
CA VAL A 111 -14.19 -6.91 -0.68
C VAL A 111 -14.50 -5.71 0.20
N PHE A 112 -13.67 -4.66 0.10
CA PHE A 112 -13.85 -3.42 0.87
C PHE A 112 -14.09 -2.25 -0.07
N PRO A 113 -14.88 -1.25 0.35
CA PRO A 113 -14.93 0.04 -0.36
C PRO A 113 -13.52 0.65 -0.45
N HIS A 114 -13.26 1.41 -1.50
CA HIS A 114 -11.93 2.00 -1.75
C HIS A 114 -11.38 2.81 -0.58
N GLN A 115 -12.22 3.65 0.02
CA GLN A 115 -11.79 4.50 1.13
C GLN A 115 -11.38 3.66 2.34
N ILE A 116 -12.14 2.60 2.64
CA ILE A 116 -11.81 1.68 3.73
C ILE A 116 -10.50 0.93 3.43
N CYS A 117 -10.32 0.47 2.20
CA CYS A 117 -9.10 -0.21 1.78
C CYS A 117 -7.87 0.69 2.01
N ARG A 118 -7.97 1.97 1.66
CA ARG A 118 -6.89 2.94 1.87
C ARG A 118 -6.52 3.07 3.34
N LEU A 119 -7.52 3.16 4.21
CA LEU A 119 -7.29 3.23 5.66
C LEU A 119 -6.61 1.97 6.19
N LEU A 120 -7.08 0.80 5.74
CA LEU A 120 -6.47 -0.48 6.14
C LEU A 120 -5.01 -0.58 5.71
N VAL A 121 -4.70 -0.10 4.52
CA VAL A 121 -3.32 -0.09 4.02
C VAL A 121 -2.43 0.80 4.88
N VAL A 122 -2.90 2.00 5.21
CA VAL A 122 -2.15 2.94 6.07
C VAL A 122 -1.91 2.32 7.45
N GLU A 123 -2.95 1.71 8.04
CA GLU A 123 -2.82 1.04 9.35
C GLU A 123 -1.78 -0.09 9.27
N GLN A 124 -1.78 -0.87 8.20
CA GLN A 124 -0.83 -1.96 8.04
C GLN A 124 0.61 -1.44 7.81
N VAL A 125 0.79 -0.32 7.15
CA VAL A 125 2.11 0.32 7.03
C VAL A 125 2.61 0.74 8.41
N TYR A 126 1.76 1.33 9.22
CA TYR A 126 2.11 1.68 10.59
C TYR A 126 2.46 0.44 11.41
N ARG A 127 1.65 -0.61 11.31
CA ARG A 127 1.91 -1.88 11.99
C ARG A 127 3.24 -2.50 11.53
N ALA A 128 3.53 -2.44 10.24
CA ALA A 128 4.78 -2.93 9.68
C ALA A 128 5.98 -2.18 10.28
N GLN A 129 5.88 -0.87 10.41
CA GLN A 129 6.91 -0.06 11.07
C GLN A 129 7.12 -0.50 12.51
N GLU A 130 6.03 -0.69 13.26
CA GLU A 130 6.10 -1.06 14.67
C GLU A 130 6.69 -2.45 14.87
N ILE A 131 6.38 -3.39 13.99
CA ILE A 131 7.01 -4.72 13.99
C ILE A 131 8.51 -4.59 13.70
N TYR A 132 8.87 -3.81 12.68
CA TYR A 132 10.27 -3.59 12.30
C TYR A 132 11.10 -2.99 13.45
N LEU A 133 10.51 -2.04 14.17
CA LEU A 133 11.17 -1.37 15.30
C LEU A 133 11.13 -2.19 16.59
N GLY A 134 10.40 -3.29 16.63
CA GLY A 134 10.25 -4.10 17.83
C GLY A 134 9.36 -3.51 18.90
N ASN A 135 8.48 -2.59 18.54
CA ASN A 135 7.54 -1.96 19.46
C ASN A 135 6.31 -2.86 19.71
N PRO A 136 5.59 -2.67 20.84
CA PRO A 136 4.53 -3.60 21.26
C PRO A 136 3.16 -3.36 20.62
N TYR A 137 3.06 -2.63 19.54
CA TYR A 137 1.78 -2.35 18.89
C TYR A 137 1.11 -3.61 18.32
N HIS A 138 1.91 -4.49 17.69
CA HIS A 138 1.40 -5.72 17.08
C HIS A 138 1.30 -6.85 18.11
N HIS A 139 0.15 -7.48 18.16
CA HIS A 139 -0.10 -8.69 18.96
C HIS A 139 -0.52 -9.82 18.03
N GLU A 140 0.06 -11.00 18.24
CA GLU A 140 -0.32 -12.21 17.53
C GLU A 140 -1.47 -12.93 18.25
#